data_7b260df5883a5c53c2954881ffd39489
#
_entry.id   7b260df5883a5c53c2954881ffd39489
#
_cell.length_a   1.000
_cell.length_b   1.000
_cell.length_c   1.000
_cell.angle_alpha   90.00
_cell.angle_beta   90.00
_cell.angle_gamma   90.00
#
_symmetry.space_group_name_H-M   'P 1'
#
loop_
_entity.id
_entity.type
_entity.pdbx_description
1 polymer ?
#
loop_
_entity_poly.entity_id
_entity_poly.type
_entity_poly.pdbx_seq_one_letter_code
_entity_poly.pdbx_strand_id
1 'polypeptide(L)'
;MFAAGYAYSNQYNSMRDYLYDEQIRDGEVFKCAEQDQRLVHLSAFQSCLSKEESALRIFEIAPREYVKDKYLFEQCGVTREDVVEFQQQVKPLCQNVYFNAHSIWDEIKDWPFVKMVESNEWLCNSIIHRIDGIVALPIASNFILSFSGDCLSIPFICKWITNKEGKMSLNDITSRFNSVFGTTFNRSVIAEKLRSSGMWSQIITDEIDGYIDSLADNSNFDVDSLLDEEFF
;
A
#
# COMPACT_ATOMS: atom_id res chain seq x y z
N MET A 1 -6.43 25.03 21.15
CA MET A 1 -5.14 24.83 20.44
C MET A 1 -5.36 24.89 18.93
N PHE A 2 -4.32 25.19 18.16
CA PHE A 2 -4.40 25.26 16.71
C PHE A 2 -3.28 24.40 16.09
N ALA A 3 -3.62 23.64 15.07
CA ALA A 3 -2.65 22.92 14.27
C ALA A 3 -3.03 23.06 12.79
N ALA A 4 -2.11 23.57 11.97
CA ALA A 4 -2.29 23.78 10.52
C ALA A 4 -3.61 24.52 10.16
N GLY A 5 -4.00 25.52 10.98
CA GLY A 5 -5.22 26.32 10.76
C GLY A 5 -6.51 25.71 11.33
N TYR A 6 -6.45 24.53 11.96
CA TYR A 6 -7.59 23.94 12.66
C TYR A 6 -7.53 24.22 14.16
N ALA A 7 -8.70 24.54 14.73
CA ALA A 7 -8.88 24.66 16.17
C ALA A 7 -9.42 23.33 16.72
N TYR A 8 -8.81 22.82 17.77
CA TYR A 8 -9.33 21.69 18.51
C TYR A 8 -9.43 22.03 20.01
N SER A 9 -10.27 21.28 20.70
CA SER A 9 -10.56 21.53 22.11
C SER A 9 -9.32 21.48 22.99
N ASN A 10 -9.26 22.35 24.01
CA ASN A 10 -8.18 22.35 25.00
C ASN A 10 -8.16 21.07 25.89
N GLN A 11 -9.15 20.20 25.78
CA GLN A 11 -9.15 18.91 26.46
C GLN A 11 -8.11 17.93 25.93
N TYR A 12 -7.59 18.17 24.72
CA TYR A 12 -6.56 17.35 24.10
C TYR A 12 -5.19 18.02 24.20
N ASN A 13 -4.17 17.25 24.54
CA ASN A 13 -2.79 17.72 24.63
C ASN A 13 -2.15 17.90 23.24
N SER A 14 -2.64 17.14 22.24
CA SER A 14 -2.09 17.15 20.89
C SER A 14 -3.14 16.82 19.83
N MET A 15 -2.84 17.08 18.54
CA MET A 15 -3.63 16.62 17.41
C MET A 15 -3.73 15.09 17.40
N ARG A 16 -2.70 14.41 17.84
CA ARG A 16 -2.65 12.95 17.93
C ARG A 16 -3.71 12.42 18.91
N ASP A 17 -3.81 13.00 20.10
CA ASP A 17 -4.80 12.59 21.10
C ASP A 17 -6.21 12.87 20.57
N TYR A 18 -6.43 14.04 19.95
CA TYR A 18 -7.70 14.35 19.30
C TYR A 18 -8.08 13.33 18.21
N LEU A 19 -7.14 12.99 17.31
CA LEU A 19 -7.37 12.01 16.25
C LEU A 19 -7.75 10.65 16.85
N TYR A 20 -6.95 10.19 17.80
CA TYR A 20 -7.13 8.86 18.39
C TYR A 20 -8.42 8.75 19.23
N ASP A 21 -8.76 9.78 19.99
CA ASP A 21 -9.90 9.72 20.91
C ASP A 21 -11.23 10.06 20.24
N GLU A 22 -11.24 11.04 19.33
CA GLU A 22 -12.49 11.59 18.79
C GLU A 22 -12.76 11.17 17.34
N GLN A 23 -11.72 11.05 16.52
CA GLN A 23 -11.90 10.78 15.10
C GLN A 23 -11.97 9.27 14.84
N ILE A 24 -11.05 8.50 15.40
CA ILE A 24 -11.06 7.04 15.30
C ILE A 24 -11.75 6.50 16.56
N ARG A 25 -13.06 6.31 16.49
CA ARG A 25 -13.85 5.86 17.64
C ARG A 25 -13.71 4.36 17.89
N ASP A 26 -13.87 3.97 19.15
CA ASP A 26 -13.91 2.56 19.51
C ASP A 26 -15.10 1.87 18.84
N GLY A 27 -14.86 0.70 18.25
CA GLY A 27 -15.91 -0.10 17.62
C GLY A 27 -16.40 0.41 16.25
N GLU A 28 -15.82 1.50 15.72
CA GLU A 28 -16.19 2.07 14.41
C GLU A 28 -15.02 1.99 13.42
N VAL A 29 -15.35 1.91 12.13
CA VAL A 29 -14.39 2.06 11.04
C VAL A 29 -14.30 3.54 10.68
N PHE A 30 -13.11 4.11 10.82
CA PHE A 30 -12.82 5.47 10.36
C PHE A 30 -12.46 5.43 8.87
N LYS A 31 -13.26 6.11 8.05
CA LYS A 31 -13.04 6.19 6.61
C LYS A 31 -12.64 7.59 6.20
N CYS A 32 -11.44 7.74 5.67
CA CYS A 32 -10.93 9.03 5.22
C CYS A 32 -11.84 9.70 4.18
N ALA A 33 -12.45 8.93 3.28
CA ALA A 33 -13.35 9.43 2.26
C ALA A 33 -14.61 10.13 2.82
N GLU A 34 -15.04 9.76 4.04
CA GLU A 34 -16.22 10.31 4.69
C GLU A 34 -15.90 11.53 5.59
N GLN A 35 -14.61 11.91 5.70
CA GLN A 35 -14.18 13.00 6.56
C GLN A 35 -14.00 14.32 5.80
N ASP A 36 -13.80 15.43 6.54
CA ASP A 36 -13.38 16.70 5.93
C ASP A 36 -12.05 16.52 5.20
N GLN A 37 -12.07 16.60 3.89
CA GLN A 37 -10.90 16.38 3.03
C GLN A 37 -9.75 17.34 3.38
N ARG A 38 -10.03 18.57 3.80
CA ARG A 38 -8.99 19.51 4.25
C ARG A 38 -8.26 18.99 5.49
N LEU A 39 -8.97 18.31 6.41
CA LEU A 39 -8.36 17.68 7.58
C LEU A 39 -7.51 16.47 7.18
N VAL A 40 -8.07 15.60 6.35
CA VAL A 40 -7.43 14.35 5.94
C VAL A 40 -6.13 14.61 5.16
N HIS A 41 -6.07 15.68 4.36
CA HIS A 41 -4.88 16.06 3.60
C HIS A 41 -3.83 16.85 4.41
N LEU A 42 -4.07 17.18 5.67
CA LEU A 42 -3.05 17.82 6.49
C LEU A 42 -1.89 16.85 6.77
N SER A 43 -0.68 17.28 6.50
CA SER A 43 0.55 16.51 6.82
C SER A 43 0.62 16.13 8.30
N ALA A 44 0.13 17.00 9.20
CA ALA A 44 0.03 16.71 10.62
C ALA A 44 -0.92 15.54 10.91
N PHE A 45 -2.06 15.47 10.20
CA PHE A 45 -3.02 14.39 10.33
C PHE A 45 -2.43 13.06 9.83
N GLN A 46 -1.82 13.06 8.64
CA GLN A 46 -1.15 11.88 8.08
C GLN A 46 -0.01 11.39 8.98
N SER A 47 0.78 12.33 9.52
CA SER A 47 1.83 11.99 10.49
C SER A 47 1.28 11.37 11.77
N CYS A 48 0.10 11.81 12.23
CA CYS A 48 -0.57 11.19 13.38
C CYS A 48 -1.02 9.77 13.06
N LEU A 49 -1.70 9.55 11.93
CA LEU A 49 -2.09 8.21 11.48
C LEU A 49 -0.88 7.28 11.45
N SER A 50 0.18 7.66 10.74
CA SER A 50 1.39 6.84 10.63
C SER A 50 2.03 6.51 11.96
N LYS A 51 2.02 7.44 12.93
CA LYS A 51 2.55 7.18 14.28
C LYS A 51 1.68 6.20 15.08
N GLU A 52 0.35 6.30 14.96
CA GLU A 52 -0.55 5.39 15.64
C GLU A 52 -0.48 3.98 15.05
N GLU A 53 -0.36 3.87 13.72
CA GLU A 53 -0.13 2.59 13.05
C GLU A 53 1.21 1.97 13.46
N SER A 54 2.29 2.76 13.48
CA SER A 54 3.61 2.27 13.91
C SER A 54 3.62 1.84 15.38
N ALA A 55 2.76 2.44 16.21
CA ALA A 55 2.54 2.04 17.60
C ALA A 55 1.59 0.84 17.75
N LEU A 56 1.07 0.29 16.66
CA LEU A 56 0.06 -0.78 16.64
C LEU A 56 -1.18 -0.44 17.49
N ARG A 57 -1.65 0.80 17.40
CA ARG A 57 -2.86 1.28 18.09
C ARG A 57 -4.03 1.49 17.14
N ILE A 58 -3.74 1.69 15.85
CA ILE A 58 -4.71 1.67 14.76
C ILE A 58 -4.20 0.77 13.65
N PHE A 59 -5.11 0.27 12.85
CA PHE A 59 -4.83 -0.64 11.74
C PHE A 59 -5.61 -0.23 10.52
N GLU A 60 -4.98 -0.21 9.37
CA GLU A 60 -5.64 -0.01 8.08
C GLU A 60 -6.19 -1.36 7.60
N ILE A 61 -7.51 -1.47 7.53
CA ILE A 61 -8.21 -2.71 7.16
C ILE A 61 -8.67 -2.75 5.71
N ALA A 62 -8.71 -1.59 5.07
CA ALA A 62 -8.96 -1.37 3.65
C ALA A 62 -8.30 -0.04 3.26
N PRO A 63 -8.16 0.31 1.98
CA PRO A 63 -7.54 1.57 1.56
C PRO A 63 -8.13 2.78 2.28
N ARG A 64 -7.31 3.42 3.13
CA ARG A 64 -7.69 4.59 3.94
C ARG A 64 -8.89 4.37 4.89
N GLU A 65 -9.11 3.12 5.30
CA GLU A 65 -10.07 2.74 6.32
C GLU A 65 -9.36 2.18 7.55
N TYR A 66 -9.53 2.81 8.69
CA TYR A 66 -8.78 2.54 9.91
C TYR A 66 -9.69 2.09 11.05
N VAL A 67 -9.16 1.21 11.90
CA VAL A 67 -9.79 0.79 13.14
C VAL A 67 -8.79 0.85 14.29
N LYS A 68 -9.27 0.99 15.51
CA LYS A 68 -8.43 0.82 16.71
C LYS A 68 -8.11 -0.65 16.98
N ASP A 69 -7.04 -0.90 17.71
CA ASP A 69 -6.63 -2.22 18.22
C ASP A 69 -7.78 -2.93 18.97
N LYS A 70 -8.53 -2.18 19.78
CA LYS A 70 -9.71 -2.67 20.49
C LYS A 70 -10.77 -3.26 19.55
N TYR A 71 -10.98 -2.67 18.38
CA TYR A 71 -11.89 -3.21 17.36
C TYR A 71 -11.46 -4.61 16.90
N LEU A 72 -10.17 -4.79 16.58
CA LEU A 72 -9.66 -6.10 16.17
C LEU A 72 -9.81 -7.13 17.29
N PHE A 73 -9.55 -6.73 18.54
CA PHE A 73 -9.76 -7.61 19.67
C PHE A 73 -11.23 -8.04 19.81
N GLU A 74 -12.16 -7.10 19.80
CA GLU A 74 -13.59 -7.37 19.99
C GLU A 74 -14.23 -8.14 18.82
N GLN A 75 -13.84 -7.86 17.58
CA GLN A 75 -14.41 -8.48 16.38
C GLN A 75 -13.71 -9.78 15.98
N CYS A 76 -12.38 -9.82 16.10
CA CYS A 76 -11.56 -10.92 15.61
C CYS A 76 -10.85 -11.71 16.73
N GLY A 77 -10.89 -11.22 17.97
CA GLY A 77 -10.13 -11.81 19.08
C GLY A 77 -8.62 -11.62 18.97
N VAL A 78 -8.16 -10.69 18.12
CA VAL A 78 -6.75 -10.42 17.87
C VAL A 78 -6.18 -9.47 18.90
N THR A 79 -5.15 -9.91 19.62
CA THR A 79 -4.40 -9.08 20.54
C THR A 79 -3.20 -8.40 19.88
N ARG A 80 -2.59 -7.45 20.59
CA ARG A 80 -1.34 -6.83 20.12
C ARG A 80 -0.22 -7.84 20.02
N GLU A 81 -0.18 -8.79 20.95
CA GLU A 81 0.80 -9.88 20.98
C GLU A 81 0.69 -10.74 19.74
N ASP A 82 -0.52 -11.06 19.26
CA ASP A 82 -0.77 -11.81 18.03
C ASP A 82 -0.24 -11.05 16.80
N VAL A 83 -0.41 -9.72 16.76
CA VAL A 83 0.13 -8.88 15.70
C VAL A 83 1.66 -8.91 15.68
N VAL A 84 2.29 -8.76 16.84
CA VAL A 84 3.76 -8.80 16.96
C VAL A 84 4.30 -10.18 16.60
N GLU A 85 3.63 -11.23 17.02
CA GLU A 85 3.99 -12.61 16.66
C GLU A 85 3.87 -12.83 15.16
N PHE A 86 2.79 -12.38 14.52
CA PHE A 86 2.62 -12.42 13.06
C PHE A 86 3.77 -11.69 12.35
N GLN A 87 4.14 -10.48 12.80
CA GLN A 87 5.27 -9.74 12.23
C GLN A 87 6.59 -10.52 12.34
N GLN A 88 6.83 -11.18 13.47
CA GLN A 88 8.03 -11.99 13.67
C GLN A 88 8.05 -13.24 12.77
N GLN A 89 6.91 -13.90 12.64
CA GLN A 89 6.78 -15.11 11.82
C GLN A 89 6.86 -14.81 10.32
N VAL A 90 6.28 -13.69 9.86
CA VAL A 90 6.27 -13.33 8.43
C VAL A 90 7.60 -12.75 7.94
N LYS A 91 8.38 -12.13 8.81
CA LYS A 91 9.64 -11.48 8.47
C LYS A 91 10.61 -12.36 7.67
N PRO A 92 10.81 -13.65 7.99
CA PRO A 92 11.66 -14.54 7.18
C PRO A 92 11.14 -14.79 5.76
N LEU A 93 9.84 -14.67 5.51
CA LEU A 93 9.25 -14.82 4.18
C LEU A 93 9.47 -13.59 3.30
N CYS A 94 9.69 -12.44 3.91
CA CYS A 94 9.92 -11.16 3.23
C CYS A 94 11.35 -11.04 2.68
N GLN A 95 11.95 -12.13 2.17
CA GLN A 95 13.34 -12.13 1.69
C GLN A 95 13.49 -11.72 0.24
N ASN A 96 12.40 -11.66 -0.52
CA ASN A 96 12.44 -11.13 -1.88
C ASN A 96 12.73 -9.62 -1.85
N VAL A 97 13.35 -9.12 -2.91
CA VAL A 97 13.63 -7.68 -3.05
C VAL A 97 12.33 -6.88 -3.04
N TYR A 98 11.30 -7.41 -3.72
CA TYR A 98 9.95 -6.86 -3.74
C TYR A 98 8.94 -7.93 -3.35
N PHE A 99 8.02 -7.57 -2.46
CA PHE A 99 7.00 -8.48 -1.93
C PHE A 99 5.78 -7.68 -1.43
N ASN A 100 4.70 -8.37 -1.13
CA ASN A 100 3.56 -7.92 -0.34
C ASN A 100 2.80 -9.15 0.18
N ALA A 101 1.71 -8.95 0.93
CA ALA A 101 0.93 -10.06 1.47
C ALA A 101 0.45 -11.01 0.36
N HIS A 102 0.03 -10.47 -0.80
CA HIS A 102 -0.42 -11.27 -1.94
C HIS A 102 0.69 -12.21 -2.46
N SER A 103 1.91 -11.69 -2.60
CA SER A 103 3.04 -12.46 -3.14
C SER A 103 3.52 -13.62 -2.25
N ILE A 104 3.13 -13.61 -0.98
CA ILE A 104 3.44 -14.66 0.01
C ILE A 104 2.16 -15.32 0.55
N TRP A 105 1.02 -15.11 -0.12
CA TRP A 105 -0.29 -15.51 0.39
C TRP A 105 -0.41 -17.02 0.59
N ASP A 106 0.14 -17.79 -0.30
CA ASP A 106 0.08 -19.26 -0.22
C ASP A 106 0.79 -19.80 1.02
N GLU A 107 1.80 -19.10 1.54
CA GLU A 107 2.52 -19.48 2.74
C GLU A 107 1.79 -19.06 4.03
N ILE A 108 1.04 -17.92 4.00
CA ILE A 108 0.47 -17.35 5.21
C ILE A 108 -1.04 -17.55 5.38
N LYS A 109 -1.79 -17.82 4.32
CA LYS A 109 -3.28 -17.87 4.32
C LYS A 109 -3.86 -18.83 5.36
N ASP A 110 -3.11 -19.88 5.74
CA ASP A 110 -3.54 -20.87 6.71
C ASP A 110 -3.07 -20.59 8.14
N TRP A 111 -2.34 -19.52 8.35
CA TRP A 111 -1.87 -19.16 9.68
C TRP A 111 -3.02 -18.72 10.61
N PRO A 112 -2.92 -19.03 11.92
CA PRO A 112 -3.97 -18.68 12.87
C PRO A 112 -4.35 -17.20 12.83
N PHE A 113 -3.37 -16.30 12.83
CA PHE A 113 -3.59 -14.87 12.75
C PHE A 113 -4.41 -14.47 11.51
N VAL A 114 -4.02 -14.97 10.33
CA VAL A 114 -4.70 -14.63 9.06
C VAL A 114 -6.15 -15.11 9.07
N LYS A 115 -6.41 -16.28 9.67
CA LYS A 115 -7.78 -16.80 9.84
C LYS A 115 -8.59 -15.97 10.83
N MET A 116 -7.98 -15.51 11.92
CA MET A 116 -8.65 -14.63 12.90
C MET A 116 -9.09 -13.30 12.29
N VAL A 117 -8.32 -12.74 11.37
CA VAL A 117 -8.66 -11.51 10.64
C VAL A 117 -9.44 -11.78 9.35
N GLU A 118 -10.15 -12.90 9.27
CA GLU A 118 -11.01 -13.28 8.14
C GLU A 118 -10.30 -13.26 6.78
N SER A 119 -9.00 -13.59 6.76
CA SER A 119 -8.16 -13.57 5.56
C SER A 119 -8.09 -12.19 4.88
N ASN A 120 -8.15 -11.11 5.65
CA ASN A 120 -8.00 -9.75 5.14
C ASN A 120 -6.55 -9.50 4.68
N GLU A 121 -6.33 -9.62 3.38
CA GLU A 121 -5.01 -9.44 2.75
C GLU A 121 -4.48 -8.01 2.93
N TRP A 122 -5.36 -6.99 2.84
CA TRP A 122 -4.96 -5.61 3.04
C TRP A 122 -4.44 -5.37 4.46
N LEU A 123 -5.17 -5.84 5.47
CA LEU A 123 -4.74 -5.72 6.86
C LEU A 123 -3.40 -6.43 7.09
N CYS A 124 -3.24 -7.65 6.55
CA CYS A 124 -1.96 -8.36 6.62
C CYS A 124 -0.82 -7.53 5.99
N ASN A 125 -1.06 -6.94 4.82
CA ASN A 125 -0.08 -6.12 4.13
C ASN A 125 0.26 -4.84 4.89
N SER A 126 -0.75 -4.18 5.46
CA SER A 126 -0.58 -3.01 6.34
C SER A 126 0.28 -3.32 7.57
N ILE A 127 0.05 -4.47 8.21
CA ILE A 127 0.85 -4.92 9.37
C ILE A 127 2.29 -5.26 8.95
N ILE A 128 2.49 -5.93 7.83
CA ILE A 128 3.84 -6.23 7.30
C ILE A 128 4.60 -4.95 7.00
N HIS A 129 3.95 -3.94 6.45
CA HIS A 129 4.56 -2.63 6.20
C HIS A 129 5.13 -1.98 7.47
N ARG A 130 4.60 -2.28 8.64
CA ARG A 130 5.06 -1.72 9.93
C ARG A 130 6.23 -2.49 10.56
N ILE A 131 6.73 -3.51 9.90
CA ILE A 131 7.99 -4.17 10.31
C ILE A 131 9.14 -3.19 10.08
N ASP A 132 10.00 -3.02 11.08
CA ASP A 132 11.13 -2.09 11.01
C ASP A 132 12.05 -2.38 9.82
N GLY A 133 12.41 -1.33 9.10
CA GLY A 133 13.24 -1.39 7.89
C GLY A 133 12.48 -1.68 6.60
N ILE A 134 11.18 -1.92 6.63
CA ILE A 134 10.36 -2.05 5.42
C ILE A 134 9.91 -0.66 4.94
N VAL A 135 10.05 -0.43 3.65
CA VAL A 135 9.50 0.72 2.93
C VAL A 135 8.43 0.27 1.95
N ALA A 136 7.46 1.11 1.68
CA ALA A 136 6.34 0.82 0.80
C ALA A 136 6.32 1.73 -0.42
N LEU A 137 5.99 1.15 -1.58
CA LEU A 137 5.49 1.85 -2.74
C LEU A 137 3.97 1.66 -2.75
N PRO A 138 3.20 2.68 -2.40
CA PRO A 138 1.76 2.61 -2.52
C PRO A 138 1.37 2.57 -4.01
N ILE A 139 0.37 1.76 -4.30
CA ILE A 139 -0.22 1.59 -5.63
C ILE A 139 -1.73 1.48 -5.44
N ALA A 140 -2.52 2.01 -6.37
CA ALA A 140 -3.96 2.28 -6.26
C ALA A 140 -4.82 1.30 -5.41
N SER A 141 -4.48 0.03 -5.38
CA SER A 141 -5.22 -1.00 -4.63
C SER A 141 -4.37 -1.84 -3.69
N ASN A 142 -3.08 -1.50 -3.48
CA ASN A 142 -2.19 -2.30 -2.64
C ASN A 142 -0.88 -1.55 -2.32
N PHE A 143 0.03 -2.19 -1.56
CA PHE A 143 1.41 -1.75 -1.39
C PHE A 143 2.36 -2.77 -2.00
N ILE A 144 3.47 -2.32 -2.57
CA ILE A 144 4.63 -3.17 -2.81
C ILE A 144 5.69 -2.78 -1.81
N LEU A 145 6.25 -3.74 -1.14
CA LEU A 145 7.13 -3.60 0.00
C LEU A 145 8.56 -4.01 -0.36
N SER A 146 9.54 -3.39 0.30
CA SER A 146 10.95 -3.76 0.19
C SER A 146 11.68 -3.42 1.48
N PHE A 147 12.70 -4.20 1.85
CA PHE A 147 13.66 -3.82 2.90
C PHE A 147 14.70 -2.79 2.43
N SER A 148 14.84 -2.62 1.12
CA SER A 148 15.73 -1.61 0.54
C SER A 148 14.88 -0.53 -0.13
N GLY A 149 14.96 0.69 0.37
CA GLY A 149 14.33 1.84 -0.27
C GLY A 149 14.96 2.20 -1.62
N ASP A 150 16.13 1.64 -1.92
CA ASP A 150 16.81 1.86 -3.17
C ASP A 150 16.02 1.19 -4.30
N CYS A 151 15.64 2.00 -5.28
CA CYS A 151 14.98 1.52 -6.50
C CYS A 151 13.56 0.94 -6.31
N LEU A 152 12.83 1.32 -5.27
CA LEU A 152 11.43 0.92 -5.12
C LEU A 152 10.55 1.76 -6.07
N SER A 153 10.42 1.30 -7.31
CA SER A 153 9.55 1.89 -8.33
C SER A 153 9.13 0.85 -9.38
N ILE A 154 8.03 1.12 -10.09
CA ILE A 154 7.48 0.21 -11.11
C ILE A 154 8.55 -0.26 -12.12
N PRO A 155 9.39 0.60 -12.73
CA PRO A 155 10.41 0.15 -13.66
C PRO A 155 11.43 -0.83 -13.06
N PHE A 156 11.86 -0.59 -11.83
CA PHE A 156 12.81 -1.49 -11.16
C PHE A 156 12.18 -2.82 -10.78
N ILE A 157 10.90 -2.81 -10.40
CA ILE A 157 10.14 -4.04 -10.13
C ILE A 157 9.98 -4.84 -11.42
N CYS A 158 9.61 -4.21 -12.54
CA CYS A 158 9.54 -4.85 -13.85
C CYS A 158 10.91 -5.44 -14.26
N LYS A 159 11.99 -4.72 -14.03
CA LYS A 159 13.34 -5.23 -14.29
C LYS A 159 13.69 -6.43 -13.42
N TRP A 160 13.29 -6.43 -12.15
CA TRP A 160 13.49 -7.56 -11.25
C TRP A 160 12.73 -8.81 -11.74
N ILE A 161 11.50 -8.64 -12.24
CA ILE A 161 10.73 -9.74 -12.84
C ILE A 161 11.49 -10.29 -14.06
N THR A 162 11.89 -9.43 -14.99
CA THR A 162 12.57 -9.85 -16.23
C THR A 162 13.97 -10.39 -16.01
N ASN A 163 14.65 -10.01 -14.93
CA ASN A 163 15.93 -10.61 -14.56
C ASN A 163 15.80 -12.09 -14.20
N LYS A 164 14.62 -12.51 -13.74
CA LYS A 164 14.33 -13.92 -13.41
C LYS A 164 13.80 -14.70 -14.61
N GLU A 165 13.00 -14.08 -15.45
CA GLU A 165 12.18 -14.75 -16.47
C GLU A 165 12.58 -14.36 -17.91
N GLY A 166 13.52 -13.41 -18.09
CA GLY A 166 13.90 -12.85 -19.39
C GLY A 166 13.05 -11.64 -19.79
N LYS A 167 13.42 -11.00 -20.91
CA LYS A 167 12.60 -9.93 -21.49
C LYS A 167 11.23 -10.47 -21.91
N MET A 168 10.21 -9.63 -21.78
CA MET A 168 8.82 -10.00 -22.01
C MET A 168 8.12 -9.01 -22.93
N SER A 169 6.97 -9.40 -23.49
CA SER A 169 6.04 -8.44 -24.08
C SER A 169 5.45 -7.52 -23.00
N LEU A 170 4.96 -6.35 -23.41
CA LEU A 170 4.29 -5.43 -22.48
C LEU A 170 3.06 -6.07 -21.82
N ASN A 171 2.33 -6.92 -22.55
CA ASN A 171 1.19 -7.63 -21.98
C ASN A 171 1.62 -8.65 -20.93
N ASP A 172 2.69 -9.40 -21.20
CA ASP A 172 3.17 -10.44 -20.27
C ASP A 172 3.73 -9.83 -19.00
N ILE A 173 4.56 -8.76 -19.11
CA ILE A 173 5.09 -8.09 -17.91
C ILE A 173 3.98 -7.46 -17.09
N THR A 174 2.94 -6.87 -17.72
CA THR A 174 1.78 -6.32 -17.03
C THR A 174 1.01 -7.42 -16.30
N SER A 175 0.71 -8.51 -16.99
CA SER A 175 0.01 -9.66 -16.40
C SER A 175 0.81 -10.27 -15.25
N ARG A 176 2.10 -10.39 -15.43
CA ARG A 176 3.00 -10.94 -14.40
C ARG A 176 3.09 -10.05 -13.17
N PHE A 177 3.26 -8.74 -13.39
CA PHE A 177 3.25 -7.75 -12.31
C PHE A 177 1.95 -7.83 -11.51
N ASN A 178 0.81 -7.79 -12.18
CA ASN A 178 -0.50 -7.87 -11.54
C ASN A 178 -0.69 -9.19 -10.79
N SER A 179 -0.27 -10.31 -11.36
CA SER A 179 -0.37 -11.63 -10.73
C SER A 179 0.52 -11.75 -9.49
N VAL A 180 1.73 -11.21 -9.52
CA VAL A 180 2.67 -11.33 -8.38
C VAL A 180 2.21 -10.49 -7.19
N PHE A 181 1.66 -9.30 -7.45
CA PHE A 181 1.37 -8.32 -6.39
C PHE A 181 -0.12 -8.10 -6.13
N GLY A 182 -1.01 -8.85 -6.78
CA GLY A 182 -2.46 -8.70 -6.62
C GLY A 182 -2.98 -7.34 -7.08
N THR A 183 -2.41 -6.79 -8.15
CA THR A 183 -2.74 -5.45 -8.64
C THR A 183 -3.56 -5.50 -9.92
N THR A 184 -4.07 -4.35 -10.35
CA THR A 184 -4.89 -4.22 -11.57
C THR A 184 -4.35 -3.13 -12.50
N PHE A 185 -3.03 -2.98 -12.58
CA PHE A 185 -2.44 -1.99 -13.48
C PHE A 185 -2.85 -2.20 -14.93
N ASN A 186 -3.17 -1.10 -15.58
CA ASN A 186 -3.30 -1.08 -17.02
C ASN A 186 -1.88 -1.09 -17.65
N ARG A 187 -1.75 -1.77 -18.79
CA ARG A 187 -0.52 -1.81 -19.58
C ARG A 187 0.02 -0.44 -19.96
N SER A 188 -0.86 0.55 -20.19
CA SER A 188 -0.46 1.93 -20.51
C SER A 188 0.34 2.59 -19.38
N VAL A 189 -0.03 2.37 -18.12
CA VAL A 189 0.67 2.90 -16.95
C VAL A 189 2.08 2.30 -16.86
N ILE A 190 2.21 0.98 -17.02
CA ILE A 190 3.52 0.32 -17.03
C ILE A 190 4.37 0.81 -18.19
N ALA A 191 3.77 0.92 -19.40
CA ALA A 191 4.46 1.42 -20.59
C ALA A 191 5.02 2.83 -20.38
N GLU A 192 4.21 3.74 -19.84
CA GLU A 192 4.61 5.11 -19.53
C GLU A 192 5.77 5.17 -18.54
N LYS A 193 5.66 4.44 -17.42
CA LYS A 193 6.73 4.40 -16.41
C LYS A 193 8.03 3.79 -16.95
N LEU A 194 7.96 2.77 -17.80
CA LEU A 194 9.14 2.19 -18.46
C LEU A 194 9.79 3.13 -19.45
N ARG A 195 8.99 3.87 -20.24
CA ARG A 195 9.51 4.85 -21.21
C ARG A 195 10.14 6.05 -20.50
N SER A 196 9.45 6.64 -19.53
CA SER A 196 9.92 7.79 -18.77
C SER A 196 11.20 7.51 -17.99
N SER A 197 11.43 6.27 -17.55
CA SER A 197 12.64 5.84 -16.86
C SER A 197 13.79 5.43 -17.79
N GLY A 198 13.56 5.35 -19.11
CA GLY A 198 14.54 4.84 -20.09
C GLY A 198 14.83 3.34 -19.99
N MET A 199 13.99 2.58 -19.27
CA MET A 199 14.22 1.14 -19.04
C MET A 199 13.50 0.24 -20.04
N TRP A 200 12.74 0.79 -20.98
CA TRP A 200 11.95 0.06 -21.96
C TRP A 200 12.74 -1.06 -22.65
N SER A 201 13.83 -0.71 -23.35
CA SER A 201 14.65 -1.67 -24.11
C SER A 201 15.34 -2.74 -23.25
N GLN A 202 15.42 -2.52 -21.94
CA GLN A 202 16.00 -3.50 -21.03
C GLN A 202 14.99 -4.57 -20.60
N ILE A 203 13.69 -4.27 -20.69
CA ILE A 203 12.58 -5.04 -20.11
C ILE A 203 11.72 -5.64 -21.22
N ILE A 204 11.40 -4.85 -22.25
CA ILE A 204 10.45 -5.24 -23.29
C ILE A 204 11.22 -5.87 -24.47
N THR A 205 10.65 -6.95 -25.02
CA THR A 205 11.06 -7.51 -26.31
C THR A 205 10.57 -6.63 -27.46
N ASP A 206 11.41 -6.38 -28.46
CA ASP A 206 11.15 -5.48 -29.60
C ASP A 206 10.02 -5.93 -30.56
N GLU A 207 9.21 -6.90 -30.16
CA GLU A 207 8.10 -7.37 -30.99
C GLU A 207 6.84 -6.56 -30.75
N ILE A 208 6.48 -5.75 -31.76
CA ILE A 208 5.14 -5.11 -31.97
C ILE A 208 4.93 -3.77 -31.25
N ASP A 209 5.83 -2.81 -31.37
CA ASP A 209 5.54 -1.45 -30.88
C ASP A 209 4.78 -0.54 -31.88
N GLY A 210 4.73 -0.90 -33.15
CA GLY A 210 4.07 -0.07 -34.18
C GLY A 210 2.53 0.04 -34.06
N TYR A 211 1.90 -0.83 -33.26
CA TYR A 211 0.44 -0.81 -33.09
C TYR A 211 -0.04 -0.03 -31.85
N ILE A 212 0.84 0.15 -30.87
CA ILE A 212 0.48 0.79 -29.59
C ILE A 212 0.55 2.31 -29.69
N ASP A 213 1.46 2.87 -30.47
CA ASP A 213 1.58 4.31 -30.65
C ASP A 213 0.33 4.92 -31.32
N SER A 214 -0.36 4.15 -32.18
CA SER A 214 -1.61 4.60 -32.81
C SER A 214 -2.83 4.60 -31.88
N LEU A 215 -2.77 3.91 -30.75
CA LEU A 215 -3.84 3.87 -29.73
C LEU A 215 -3.62 4.84 -28.58
N ALA A 216 -2.38 5.21 -28.28
CA ALA A 216 -2.05 6.18 -27.24
C ALA A 216 -2.47 7.61 -27.63
N ASP A 217 -2.43 7.94 -28.93
CA ASP A 217 -2.85 9.26 -29.42
C ASP A 217 -4.38 9.50 -29.35
N ASN A 218 -5.18 8.48 -29.08
CA ASN A 218 -6.65 8.58 -29.03
C ASN A 218 -7.25 8.53 -27.62
N SER A 219 -6.48 8.38 -26.56
CA SER A 219 -7.01 8.45 -25.21
C SER A 219 -6.46 9.66 -24.47
N ASN A 220 -7.24 10.75 -24.44
CA ASN A 220 -7.10 11.82 -23.44
C ASN A 220 -7.39 11.28 -22.03
N PHE A 221 -6.61 10.31 -21.57
CA PHE A 221 -6.68 9.83 -20.21
C PHE A 221 -5.60 10.57 -19.43
N ASP A 222 -6.03 11.55 -18.64
CA ASP A 222 -5.18 12.30 -17.72
C ASP A 222 -4.76 11.38 -16.58
N VAL A 223 -3.60 10.73 -16.75
CA VAL A 223 -3.02 9.80 -15.77
C VAL A 223 -2.54 10.56 -14.54
N ASP A 224 -2.21 11.84 -14.65
CA ASP A 224 -1.78 12.67 -13.53
C ASP A 224 -2.93 12.90 -12.54
N SER A 225 -4.19 12.90 -13.00
CA SER A 225 -5.34 13.04 -12.12
C SER A 225 -5.55 11.85 -11.18
N LEU A 226 -5.07 10.65 -11.55
CA LEU A 226 -5.18 9.45 -10.72
C LEU A 226 -4.03 9.32 -9.70
N LEU A 227 -2.91 10.02 -9.92
CA LEU A 227 -1.77 9.98 -9.03
C LEU A 227 -1.79 11.15 -8.03
N ASP A 228 -2.34 12.32 -8.43
CA ASP A 228 -2.40 13.50 -7.58
C ASP A 228 -3.55 13.45 -6.55
N GLU A 229 -4.60 12.66 -6.79
CA GLU A 229 -5.68 12.50 -5.82
C GLU A 229 -5.40 11.46 -4.71
N GLU A 230 -4.37 10.63 -4.82
CA GLU A 230 -4.14 9.52 -3.88
C GLU A 230 -2.91 9.66 -2.98
N PHE A 231 -2.02 10.66 -3.17
CA PHE A 231 -0.72 10.64 -2.52
C PHE A 231 -0.24 11.94 -1.86
N PHE A 232 -1.15 12.70 -1.23
CA PHE A 232 -0.72 13.71 -0.26
C PHE A 232 -1.53 13.70 1.02
#